data_1391f6082833b9dd43590af001e5a694
#
_entry.id   1391f6082833b9dd43590af001e5a694
#
_cell.length_a   1.000
_cell.length_b   1.000
_cell.length_c   1.000
_cell.angle_alpha   90.00
_cell.angle_beta   90.00
_cell.angle_gamma   90.00
#
_symmetry.space_group_name_H-M   'P 1'
#
loop_
_entity.id
_entity.type
_entity.pdbx_description
1 polymer ?
#
loop_
_entity_poly.entity_id
_entity_poly.type
_entity_poly.pdbx_seq_one_letter_code
_entity_poly.pdbx_strand_id
1 'polypeptide(L)'
;MNSLMNFLLIAACGYSVFLAFIYFYQPRLLFFPNLPSRQVNVSPGEVGLPYESVKLVTSDNVQLDGWFIPAPQTQGVVLFFHGNAGNISHRLDSLHLLNKLRLSTLIFDYRGYGRSQGKPSEQGTYLDAEAAWQHLTQERGVPSQQIILFGRSLGAAVATHLAAIHTPGALILESCFTSVPDIAADLYPFLPAKLLSRLNYNTKEKLQDVTCPVLIVHSRNDEIIPYKHGRALYAAAKEPKRFLELRGG
;
A
#
# COMPACT_ATOMS: atom_id res chain seq x y z
N MET A 1 15.20 -42.65 26.52
CA MET A 1 15.96 -41.59 25.84
C MET A 1 15.60 -41.52 24.36
N ASN A 2 15.49 -42.66 23.65
CA ASN A 2 15.23 -42.66 22.19
C ASN A 2 13.83 -42.12 21.77
N SER A 3 12.76 -42.37 22.52
CA SER A 3 11.40 -41.90 22.14
C SER A 3 11.21 -40.37 22.22
N LEU A 4 11.77 -39.75 23.23
CA LEU A 4 11.75 -38.29 23.39
C LEU A 4 12.59 -37.61 22.26
N MET A 5 13.75 -38.16 21.95
CA MET A 5 14.60 -37.64 20.90
C MET A 5 13.95 -37.79 19.53
N ASN A 6 13.29 -38.92 19.26
CA ASN A 6 12.52 -39.10 18.02
C ASN A 6 11.34 -38.12 17.93
N PHE A 7 10.62 -37.91 19.02
CA PHE A 7 9.54 -36.90 19.06
C PHE A 7 10.07 -35.49 18.75
N LEU A 8 11.17 -35.07 19.38
CA LEU A 8 11.79 -33.76 19.13
C LEU A 8 12.28 -33.63 17.68
N LEU A 9 12.85 -34.68 17.09
CA LEU A 9 13.27 -34.68 15.69
C LEU A 9 12.07 -34.54 14.74
N ILE A 10 10.99 -35.27 14.98
CA ILE A 10 9.77 -35.18 14.17
C ILE A 10 9.18 -33.76 14.26
N ALA A 11 9.10 -33.19 15.48
CA ALA A 11 8.61 -31.83 15.69
C ALA A 11 9.48 -30.79 14.98
N ALA A 12 10.80 -30.92 15.08
CA ALA A 12 11.75 -30.02 14.39
C ALA A 12 11.64 -30.13 12.86
N CYS A 13 11.51 -31.34 12.32
CA CYS A 13 11.29 -31.55 10.89
C CYS A 13 9.95 -30.93 10.43
N GLY A 14 8.87 -31.16 11.15
CA GLY A 14 7.56 -30.59 10.87
C GLY A 14 7.58 -29.05 10.85
N TYR A 15 8.22 -28.45 11.88
CA TYR A 15 8.38 -27.01 11.94
C TYR A 15 9.23 -26.47 10.80
N SER A 16 10.32 -27.17 10.42
CA SER A 16 11.16 -26.76 9.29
C SER A 16 10.40 -26.80 7.96
N VAL A 17 9.58 -27.83 7.74
CA VAL A 17 8.70 -27.93 6.55
C VAL A 17 7.69 -26.79 6.55
N PHE A 18 7.09 -26.47 7.70
CA PHE A 18 6.17 -25.35 7.84
C PHE A 18 6.85 -24.00 7.54
N LEU A 19 8.07 -23.76 8.06
CA LEU A 19 8.83 -22.56 7.74
C LEU A 19 9.17 -22.47 6.26
N ALA A 20 9.56 -23.56 5.63
CA ALA A 20 9.80 -23.62 4.19
C ALA A 20 8.53 -23.29 3.39
N PHE A 21 7.38 -23.83 3.79
CA PHE A 21 6.10 -23.50 3.18
C PHE A 21 5.82 -21.99 3.29
N ILE A 22 5.92 -21.39 4.48
CA ILE A 22 5.74 -19.95 4.69
C ILE A 22 6.71 -19.17 3.80
N TYR A 23 7.98 -19.55 3.73
CA TYR A 23 8.99 -18.85 2.93
C TYR A 23 8.60 -18.75 1.45
N PHE A 24 8.10 -19.83 0.85
CA PHE A 24 7.72 -19.83 -0.57
C PHE A 24 6.34 -19.20 -0.84
N TYR A 25 5.43 -19.22 0.14
CA TYR A 25 4.06 -18.73 -0.03
C TYR A 25 3.85 -17.28 0.36
N GLN A 26 4.87 -16.55 0.84
CA GLN A 26 4.76 -15.17 1.33
C GLN A 26 3.96 -14.22 0.41
N PRO A 27 4.15 -14.19 -0.92
CA PRO A 27 3.35 -13.30 -1.76
C PRO A 27 1.85 -13.56 -1.67
N ARG A 28 1.43 -14.81 -1.51
CA ARG A 28 0.01 -15.18 -1.34
C ARG A 28 -0.52 -14.89 0.06
N LEU A 29 0.36 -14.73 1.04
CA LEU A 29 0.00 -14.36 2.41
C LEU A 29 -0.08 -12.84 2.60
N LEU A 30 0.53 -12.06 1.69
CA LEU A 30 0.49 -10.61 1.75
C LEU A 30 -0.50 -10.01 0.75
N PHE A 31 -0.57 -10.51 -0.48
CA PHE A 31 -1.41 -9.92 -1.53
C PHE A 31 -2.73 -10.68 -1.67
N PHE A 32 -3.84 -9.96 -1.52
CA PHE A 32 -5.19 -10.54 -1.57
C PHE A 32 -6.04 -9.94 -2.71
N PRO A 33 -5.63 -10.10 -3.99
CA PRO A 33 -6.32 -9.48 -5.12
C PRO A 33 -7.75 -10.03 -5.35
N ASN A 34 -8.07 -11.19 -4.77
CA ASN A 34 -9.35 -11.88 -4.95
C ASN A 34 -10.32 -11.70 -3.77
N LEU A 35 -9.97 -10.91 -2.74
CA LEU A 35 -10.79 -10.67 -1.55
C LEU A 35 -11.24 -9.20 -1.49
N PRO A 36 -12.54 -8.90 -1.40
CA PRO A 36 -13.68 -9.81 -1.49
C PRO A 36 -13.90 -10.33 -2.91
N SER A 37 -13.45 -9.62 -3.94
CA SER A 37 -13.54 -10.01 -5.36
C SER A 37 -12.45 -9.31 -6.18
N ARG A 38 -11.94 -9.99 -7.19
CA ARG A 38 -11.11 -9.38 -8.22
C ARG A 38 -11.92 -8.60 -9.26
N GLN A 39 -13.20 -8.88 -9.39
CA GLN A 39 -14.06 -8.24 -10.38
C GLN A 39 -14.29 -6.77 -10.01
N VAL A 40 -14.11 -5.90 -10.99
CA VAL A 40 -14.45 -4.47 -10.89
C VAL A 40 -15.91 -4.32 -11.30
N ASN A 41 -16.81 -4.37 -10.31
CA ASN A 41 -18.25 -4.49 -10.54
C ASN A 41 -18.98 -3.15 -10.63
N VAL A 42 -18.40 -2.09 -10.04
CA VAL A 42 -19.00 -0.76 -9.98
C VAL A 42 -17.97 0.27 -10.41
N SER A 43 -18.40 1.22 -11.24
CA SER A 43 -17.59 2.34 -11.71
C SER A 43 -17.90 3.62 -10.93
N PRO A 44 -17.02 4.63 -10.94
CA PRO A 44 -17.31 5.93 -10.35
C PRO A 44 -18.54 6.61 -10.93
N GLY A 45 -18.85 6.40 -12.23
CA GLY A 45 -20.03 6.96 -12.88
C GLY A 45 -21.35 6.47 -12.29
N GLU A 46 -21.39 5.23 -11.81
CA GLU A 46 -22.61 4.65 -11.18
C GLU A 46 -22.91 5.26 -9.81
N VAL A 47 -21.93 5.91 -9.17
CA VAL A 47 -22.11 6.68 -7.93
C VAL A 47 -22.09 8.19 -8.16
N GLY A 48 -22.26 8.64 -9.41
CA GLY A 48 -22.34 10.06 -9.76
C GLY A 48 -21.01 10.80 -9.81
N LEU A 49 -19.88 10.12 -9.83
CA LEU A 49 -18.56 10.72 -9.98
C LEU A 49 -18.13 10.71 -11.45
N PRO A 50 -17.85 11.86 -12.07
CA PRO A 50 -17.22 11.91 -13.38
C PRO A 50 -15.85 11.24 -13.30
N TYR A 51 -15.49 10.46 -14.31
CA TYR A 51 -14.20 9.79 -14.35
C TYR A 51 -13.72 9.51 -15.78
N GLU A 52 -12.45 9.33 -15.91
CA GLU A 52 -11.76 8.84 -17.11
C GLU A 52 -11.12 7.49 -16.80
N SER A 53 -11.34 6.49 -17.65
CA SER A 53 -10.57 5.24 -17.59
C SER A 53 -9.13 5.50 -18.04
N VAL A 54 -8.18 5.05 -17.24
CA VAL A 54 -6.74 5.25 -17.50
C VAL A 54 -6.07 3.88 -17.64
N LYS A 55 -5.21 3.77 -18.65
CA LYS A 55 -4.29 2.64 -18.82
C LYS A 55 -2.87 3.13 -18.59
N LEU A 56 -2.19 2.53 -17.63
CA LEU A 56 -0.80 2.83 -17.32
C LEU A 56 0.06 1.67 -17.83
N VAL A 57 1.21 1.97 -18.39
CA VAL A 57 2.18 0.94 -18.83
C VAL A 57 3.45 1.12 -18.02
N THR A 58 3.83 0.09 -17.30
CA THR A 58 5.04 0.09 -16.49
C THR A 58 6.29 -0.09 -17.35
N SER A 59 7.47 0.23 -16.82
CA SER A 59 8.75 0.06 -17.52
C SER A 59 9.09 -1.39 -17.91
N ASP A 60 8.45 -2.36 -17.21
CA ASP A 60 8.53 -3.79 -17.52
C ASP A 60 7.32 -4.29 -18.36
N ASN A 61 6.62 -3.36 -19.05
CA ASN A 61 5.51 -3.62 -19.97
C ASN A 61 4.28 -4.31 -19.34
N VAL A 62 4.00 -4.08 -18.08
CA VAL A 62 2.76 -4.51 -17.45
C VAL A 62 1.71 -3.41 -17.62
N GLN A 63 0.53 -3.77 -18.15
CA GLN A 63 -0.59 -2.84 -18.28
C GLN A 63 -1.44 -2.85 -17.00
N LEU A 64 -1.64 -1.65 -16.44
CA LEU A 64 -2.47 -1.41 -15.26
C LEU A 64 -3.75 -0.69 -15.65
N ASP A 65 -4.81 -0.96 -14.91
CA ASP A 65 -6.12 -0.31 -15.02
C ASP A 65 -6.31 0.69 -13.89
N GLY A 66 -6.84 1.86 -14.22
CA GLY A 66 -7.06 2.92 -13.24
C GLY A 66 -8.16 3.88 -13.65
N TRP A 67 -8.48 4.78 -12.76
CA TRP A 67 -9.43 5.86 -12.95
C TRP A 67 -8.82 7.20 -12.55
N PHE A 68 -9.03 8.19 -13.39
CA PHE A 68 -8.82 9.58 -13.03
C PHE A 68 -10.17 10.25 -12.77
N ILE A 69 -10.36 10.76 -11.58
CA ILE A 69 -11.58 11.44 -11.13
C ILE A 69 -11.27 12.93 -11.07
N PRO A 70 -11.73 13.75 -12.03
CA PRO A 70 -11.54 15.18 -11.97
C PRO A 70 -12.41 15.78 -10.88
N ALA A 71 -11.90 16.78 -10.15
CA ALA A 71 -12.66 17.57 -9.22
C ALA A 71 -12.87 19.01 -9.75
N PRO A 72 -14.05 19.61 -9.57
CA PRO A 72 -14.28 20.99 -9.94
C PRO A 72 -13.36 21.94 -9.16
N GLN A 73 -12.73 22.91 -9.85
CA GLN A 73 -11.81 23.88 -9.21
C GLN A 73 -10.78 23.18 -8.32
N THR A 74 -10.13 22.13 -8.86
CA THR A 74 -9.22 21.28 -8.10
C THR A 74 -8.14 22.10 -7.38
N GLN A 75 -7.86 21.74 -6.13
CA GLN A 75 -6.79 22.31 -5.30
C GLN A 75 -5.51 21.50 -5.32
N GLY A 76 -5.53 20.32 -5.99
CA GLY A 76 -4.41 19.42 -6.12
C GLY A 76 -4.86 18.06 -6.65
N VAL A 77 -3.91 17.19 -6.89
CA VAL A 77 -4.15 15.83 -7.40
C VAL A 77 -3.67 14.81 -6.39
N VAL A 78 -4.58 13.93 -5.97
CA VAL A 78 -4.22 12.78 -5.14
C VAL A 78 -3.84 11.61 -6.03
N LEU A 79 -2.66 11.04 -5.82
CA LEU A 79 -2.31 9.71 -6.29
C LEU A 79 -2.58 8.73 -5.16
N PHE A 80 -3.65 7.93 -5.33
CA PHE A 80 -4.17 7.08 -4.27
C PHE A 80 -3.70 5.62 -4.42
N PHE A 81 -2.97 5.14 -3.42
CA PHE A 81 -2.47 3.78 -3.27
C PHE A 81 -3.35 3.01 -2.31
N HIS A 82 -4.17 2.10 -2.82
CA HIS A 82 -5.10 1.32 -1.99
C HIS A 82 -4.41 0.22 -1.18
N GLY A 83 -5.12 -0.33 -0.18
CA GLY A 83 -4.63 -1.44 0.64
C GLY A 83 -4.56 -2.77 -0.11
N ASN A 84 -4.03 -3.80 0.55
CA ASN A 84 -3.69 -5.09 -0.05
C ASN A 84 -4.87 -5.98 -0.45
N ALA A 85 -6.10 -5.62 -0.14
CA ALA A 85 -7.30 -6.41 -0.47
C ALA A 85 -8.21 -5.66 -1.44
N GLY A 86 -8.91 -6.40 -2.30
CA GLY A 86 -9.88 -5.88 -3.26
C GLY A 86 -9.26 -5.17 -4.44
N ASN A 87 -9.99 -4.21 -5.00
CA ASN A 87 -9.62 -3.43 -6.17
C ASN A 87 -10.16 -2.01 -6.07
N ILE A 88 -9.95 -1.20 -7.10
CA ILE A 88 -10.35 0.22 -7.12
C ILE A 88 -11.86 0.42 -6.95
N SER A 89 -12.72 -0.53 -7.37
CA SER A 89 -14.18 -0.41 -7.19
C SER A 89 -14.65 -0.49 -5.74
N HIS A 90 -13.81 -1.00 -4.84
CA HIS A 90 -14.09 -1.02 -3.41
C HIS A 90 -13.65 0.28 -2.69
N ARG A 91 -13.27 1.33 -3.43
CA ARG A 91 -12.73 2.60 -2.89
C ARG A 91 -13.60 3.81 -3.23
N LEU A 92 -14.80 3.60 -3.75
CA LEU A 92 -15.69 4.65 -4.23
C LEU A 92 -16.02 5.68 -3.15
N ASP A 93 -16.24 5.26 -1.89
CA ASP A 93 -16.48 6.18 -0.77
C ASP A 93 -15.30 7.13 -0.55
N SER A 94 -14.08 6.60 -0.60
CA SER A 94 -12.87 7.43 -0.48
C SER A 94 -12.73 8.39 -1.66
N LEU A 95 -13.01 7.93 -2.89
CA LEU A 95 -13.00 8.78 -4.08
C LEU A 95 -14.03 9.90 -3.99
N HIS A 96 -15.24 9.59 -3.51
CA HIS A 96 -16.30 10.56 -3.31
C HIS A 96 -15.90 11.62 -2.27
N LEU A 97 -15.29 11.20 -1.17
CA LEU A 97 -14.79 12.12 -0.13
C LEU A 97 -13.71 13.05 -0.70
N LEU A 98 -12.72 12.51 -1.42
CA LEU A 98 -11.65 13.30 -2.03
C LEU A 98 -12.19 14.30 -3.05
N ASN A 99 -13.16 13.90 -3.87
CA ASN A 99 -13.81 14.77 -4.84
C ASN A 99 -14.57 15.91 -4.15
N LYS A 100 -15.30 15.64 -3.05
CA LYS A 100 -15.95 16.69 -2.21
C LYS A 100 -14.93 17.68 -1.63
N LEU A 101 -13.72 17.22 -1.34
CA LEU A 101 -12.62 18.08 -0.88
C LEU A 101 -11.94 18.84 -2.04
N ARG A 102 -12.50 18.81 -3.25
CA ARG A 102 -11.94 19.42 -4.47
C ARG A 102 -10.53 18.91 -4.80
N LEU A 103 -10.28 17.63 -4.58
CA LEU A 103 -9.04 16.96 -4.95
C LEU A 103 -9.35 16.03 -6.13
N SER A 104 -8.73 16.30 -7.28
CA SER A 104 -8.72 15.33 -8.37
C SER A 104 -7.95 14.10 -7.93
N THR A 105 -8.34 12.92 -8.38
CA THR A 105 -7.72 11.68 -7.88
C THR A 105 -7.39 10.73 -9.02
N LEU A 106 -6.14 10.27 -9.07
CA LEU A 106 -5.75 9.08 -9.83
C LEU A 106 -5.68 7.89 -8.85
N ILE A 107 -6.47 6.87 -9.12
CA ILE A 107 -6.40 5.57 -8.45
C ILE A 107 -6.21 4.48 -9.50
N PHE A 108 -5.44 3.46 -9.17
CA PHE A 108 -5.18 2.33 -10.07
C PHE A 108 -5.09 1.02 -9.29
N ASP A 109 -5.38 -0.07 -9.96
CA ASP A 109 -5.14 -1.42 -9.45
C ASP A 109 -3.67 -1.81 -9.70
N TYR A 110 -2.98 -2.26 -8.65
CA TYR A 110 -1.64 -2.84 -8.80
C TYR A 110 -1.67 -4.03 -9.74
N ARG A 111 -0.50 -4.40 -10.28
CA ARG A 111 -0.36 -5.63 -11.06
C ARG A 111 -0.98 -6.82 -10.36
N GLY A 112 -1.79 -7.58 -11.10
CA GLY A 112 -2.52 -8.75 -10.60
C GLY A 112 -3.82 -8.45 -9.84
N TYR A 113 -4.15 -7.17 -9.57
CA TYR A 113 -5.40 -6.73 -8.97
C TYR A 113 -6.39 -6.28 -10.05
N GLY A 114 -7.69 -6.37 -9.76
CA GLY A 114 -8.76 -5.91 -10.64
C GLY A 114 -8.56 -6.34 -12.10
N ARG A 115 -8.51 -5.35 -12.99
CA ARG A 115 -8.27 -5.57 -14.43
C ARG A 115 -6.80 -5.44 -14.82
N SER A 116 -5.91 -5.11 -13.90
CA SER A 116 -4.47 -5.00 -14.15
C SER A 116 -3.84 -6.35 -14.45
N GLN A 117 -2.88 -6.34 -15.37
CA GLN A 117 -2.11 -7.52 -15.76
C GLN A 117 -1.05 -7.89 -14.73
N GLY A 118 -0.31 -8.98 -14.98
CA GLY A 118 0.84 -9.39 -14.19
C GLY A 118 0.51 -10.11 -12.89
N LYS A 119 1.49 -10.18 -12.00
CA LYS A 119 1.41 -10.81 -10.67
C LYS A 119 2.01 -9.87 -9.64
N PRO A 120 1.39 -9.73 -8.43
CA PRO A 120 1.88 -8.81 -7.42
C PRO A 120 3.23 -9.26 -6.85
N SER A 121 4.11 -8.29 -6.66
CA SER A 121 5.39 -8.42 -5.96
C SER A 121 5.78 -7.06 -5.40
N GLU A 122 6.67 -7.00 -4.41
CA GLU A 122 7.13 -5.74 -3.84
C GLU A 122 7.73 -4.83 -4.91
N GLN A 123 8.72 -5.30 -5.63
CA GLN A 123 9.35 -4.53 -6.71
C GLN A 123 8.35 -4.15 -7.81
N GLY A 124 7.42 -5.05 -8.13
CA GLY A 124 6.39 -4.79 -9.11
C GLY A 124 5.48 -3.62 -8.71
N THR A 125 5.04 -3.56 -7.45
CA THR A 125 4.20 -2.45 -6.98
C THR A 125 4.94 -1.11 -6.99
N TYR A 126 6.26 -1.11 -6.86
CA TYR A 126 7.07 0.11 -7.01
C TYR A 126 7.12 0.59 -8.47
N LEU A 127 7.24 -0.34 -9.43
CA LEU A 127 7.15 -0.01 -10.87
C LEU A 127 5.75 0.48 -11.24
N ASP A 128 4.71 -0.09 -10.63
CA ASP A 128 3.33 0.35 -10.82
C ASP A 128 3.12 1.80 -10.33
N ALA A 129 3.68 2.12 -9.16
CA ALA A 129 3.65 3.46 -8.58
C ALA A 129 4.39 4.48 -9.46
N GLU A 130 5.55 4.10 -9.99
CA GLU A 130 6.34 4.95 -10.88
C GLU A 130 5.58 5.25 -12.18
N ALA A 131 4.92 4.25 -12.78
CA ALA A 131 4.10 4.46 -13.98
C ALA A 131 2.93 5.45 -13.72
N ALA A 132 2.29 5.35 -12.56
CA ALA A 132 1.22 6.27 -12.17
C ALA A 132 1.74 7.69 -11.91
N TRP A 133 2.92 7.83 -11.33
CA TRP A 133 3.60 9.12 -11.15
C TRP A 133 3.96 9.77 -12.49
N GLN A 134 4.55 9.00 -13.41
CA GLN A 134 4.90 9.48 -14.76
C GLN A 134 3.67 9.91 -15.55
N HIS A 135 2.58 9.16 -15.46
CA HIS A 135 1.31 9.55 -16.06
C HIS A 135 0.84 10.92 -15.56
N LEU A 136 0.88 11.18 -14.25
CA LEU A 136 0.48 12.49 -13.71
C LEU A 136 1.44 13.61 -14.14
N THR A 137 2.74 13.37 -14.02
CA THR A 137 3.74 14.44 -14.21
C THR A 137 4.08 14.70 -15.67
N GLN A 138 4.18 13.65 -16.51
CA GLN A 138 4.63 13.78 -17.90
C GLN A 138 3.46 13.84 -18.88
N GLU A 139 2.45 13.00 -18.73
CA GLU A 139 1.33 12.96 -19.67
C GLU A 139 0.25 13.99 -19.33
N ARG A 140 -0.07 14.17 -18.03
CA ARG A 140 -1.07 15.17 -17.58
C ARG A 140 -0.47 16.52 -17.22
N GLY A 141 0.85 16.62 -17.16
CA GLY A 141 1.56 17.87 -16.89
C GLY A 141 1.31 18.43 -15.47
N VAL A 142 0.94 17.59 -14.51
CA VAL A 142 0.69 18.01 -13.13
C VAL A 142 2.03 18.29 -12.44
N PRO A 143 2.26 19.51 -11.92
CA PRO A 143 3.46 19.81 -11.16
C PRO A 143 3.58 18.91 -9.93
N SER A 144 4.76 18.37 -9.67
CA SER A 144 4.99 17.42 -8.56
C SER A 144 4.53 17.96 -7.20
N GLN A 145 4.69 19.27 -6.98
CA GLN A 145 4.27 19.97 -5.75
C GLN A 145 2.74 20.05 -5.57
N GLN A 146 1.97 19.79 -6.62
CA GLN A 146 0.50 19.70 -6.55
C GLN A 146 0.01 18.26 -6.38
N ILE A 147 0.91 17.27 -6.39
CA ILE A 147 0.56 15.86 -6.20
C ILE A 147 0.67 15.50 -4.73
N ILE A 148 -0.40 14.96 -4.18
CA ILE A 148 -0.46 14.39 -2.84
C ILE A 148 -0.44 12.87 -2.98
N LEU A 149 0.57 12.21 -2.42
CA LEU A 149 0.57 10.75 -2.35
C LEU A 149 -0.25 10.33 -1.14
N PHE A 150 -1.29 9.56 -1.35
CA PHE A 150 -2.12 9.01 -0.29
C PHE A 150 -2.09 7.50 -0.32
N GLY A 151 -1.55 6.88 0.71
CA GLY A 151 -1.47 5.43 0.83
C GLY A 151 -2.19 4.90 2.06
N ARG A 152 -2.92 3.80 1.88
CA ARG A 152 -3.58 3.06 2.96
C ARG A 152 -2.95 1.68 3.11
N SER A 153 -2.58 1.30 4.33
CA SER A 153 -2.01 -0.01 4.66
C SER A 153 -0.80 -0.34 3.78
N LEU A 154 -0.84 -1.42 2.99
CA LEU A 154 0.19 -1.75 2.00
C LEU A 154 0.48 -0.58 1.04
N GLY A 155 -0.56 0.11 0.60
CA GLY A 155 -0.43 1.26 -0.29
C GLY A 155 0.37 2.41 0.33
N ALA A 156 0.36 2.55 1.66
CA ALA A 156 1.16 3.56 2.34
C ALA A 156 2.67 3.25 2.24
N ALA A 157 3.05 1.97 2.29
CA ALA A 157 4.46 1.58 2.07
C ALA A 157 4.90 1.83 0.62
N VAL A 158 4.02 1.59 -0.35
CA VAL A 158 4.29 1.89 -1.78
C VAL A 158 4.40 3.41 -1.99
N ALA A 159 3.47 4.20 -1.44
CA ALA A 159 3.51 5.66 -1.51
C ALA A 159 4.77 6.24 -0.87
N THR A 160 5.22 5.67 0.26
CA THR A 160 6.47 6.09 0.92
C THR A 160 7.69 5.82 0.04
N HIS A 161 7.74 4.67 -0.64
CA HIS A 161 8.81 4.38 -1.58
C HIS A 161 8.88 5.43 -2.69
N LEU A 162 7.74 5.78 -3.26
CA LEU A 162 7.67 6.79 -4.31
C LEU A 162 8.08 8.19 -3.79
N ALA A 163 7.65 8.57 -2.58
CA ALA A 163 8.01 9.84 -1.95
C ALA A 163 9.50 9.94 -1.58
N ALA A 164 10.17 8.80 -1.39
CA ALA A 164 11.62 8.76 -1.10
C ALA A 164 12.49 9.01 -2.35
N ILE A 165 11.94 8.79 -3.55
CA ILE A 165 12.66 8.99 -4.82
C ILE A 165 12.16 10.20 -5.62
N HIS A 166 11.01 10.75 -5.26
CA HIS A 166 10.43 11.98 -5.83
C HIS A 166 10.06 12.96 -4.73
N THR A 167 9.81 14.23 -5.12
CA THR A 167 9.37 15.27 -4.16
C THR A 167 7.93 15.69 -4.49
N PRO A 168 6.91 14.96 -3.98
CA PRO A 168 5.51 15.37 -4.08
C PRO A 168 5.19 16.56 -3.18
N GLY A 169 4.00 17.14 -3.32
CA GLY A 169 3.52 18.21 -2.45
C GLY A 169 3.28 17.75 -1.00
N ALA A 170 2.86 16.51 -0.80
CA ALA A 170 2.67 15.90 0.52
C ALA A 170 2.57 14.37 0.44
N LEU A 171 2.79 13.71 1.57
CA LEU A 171 2.60 12.27 1.77
C LEU A 171 1.61 12.03 2.92
N ILE A 172 0.57 11.24 2.68
CA ILE A 172 -0.42 10.82 3.69
C ILE A 172 -0.34 9.30 3.84
N LEU A 173 -0.10 8.84 5.06
CA LEU A 173 0.01 7.43 5.41
C LEU A 173 -1.10 7.05 6.39
N GLU A 174 -2.06 6.26 5.93
CA GLU A 174 -3.17 5.78 6.76
C GLU A 174 -2.98 4.30 7.10
N SER A 175 -3.05 3.97 8.42
CA SER A 175 -2.94 2.59 8.94
C SER A 175 -1.74 1.84 8.34
N CYS A 176 -0.55 2.43 8.44
CA CYS A 176 0.67 1.89 7.84
C CYS A 176 1.54 1.15 8.87
N PHE A 177 2.22 0.11 8.42
CA PHE A 177 3.20 -0.64 9.20
C PHE A 177 4.65 -0.14 8.98
N THR A 178 5.55 -0.41 9.93
CA THR A 178 6.97 -0.03 9.84
C THR A 178 7.71 -0.81 8.77
N SER A 179 7.46 -2.13 8.70
CA SER A 179 7.94 -3.06 7.66
C SER A 179 7.11 -4.34 7.67
N VAL A 180 7.15 -5.12 6.59
CA VAL A 180 6.51 -6.45 6.58
C VAL A 180 7.11 -7.40 7.62
N PRO A 181 8.45 -7.48 7.82
CA PRO A 181 9.01 -8.28 8.90
C PRO A 181 8.53 -7.88 10.29
N ASP A 182 8.34 -6.58 10.56
CA ASP A 182 7.90 -6.10 11.87
C ASP A 182 6.43 -6.45 12.13
N ILE A 183 5.52 -6.17 11.18
CA ILE A 183 4.11 -6.52 11.34
C ILE A 183 3.91 -8.04 11.43
N ALA A 184 4.68 -8.82 10.66
CA ALA A 184 4.62 -10.28 10.72
C ALA A 184 5.12 -10.81 12.09
N ALA A 185 6.14 -10.20 12.69
CA ALA A 185 6.60 -10.57 14.02
C ALA A 185 5.58 -10.23 15.11
N ASP A 186 4.81 -9.15 14.93
CA ASP A 186 3.75 -8.78 15.87
C ASP A 186 2.53 -9.71 15.78
N LEU A 187 2.12 -10.06 14.57
CA LEU A 187 0.95 -10.92 14.35
C LEU A 187 1.24 -12.41 14.57
N TYR A 188 2.48 -12.83 14.33
CA TYR A 188 2.91 -14.24 14.37
C TYR A 188 4.20 -14.39 15.20
N PRO A 189 4.16 -14.19 16.53
CA PRO A 189 5.37 -14.18 17.38
C PRO A 189 6.09 -15.54 17.45
N PHE A 190 5.43 -16.61 17.03
CA PHE A 190 6.02 -17.95 16.91
C PHE A 190 6.85 -18.16 15.62
N LEU A 191 6.80 -17.19 14.69
CA LEU A 191 7.60 -17.22 13.45
C LEU A 191 8.85 -16.36 13.62
N PRO A 192 10.01 -16.80 13.14
CA PRO A 192 11.19 -15.96 13.01
C PRO A 192 11.06 -15.01 11.79
N ALA A 193 10.01 -14.16 11.82
CA ALA A 193 9.56 -13.37 10.67
C ALA A 193 10.67 -12.50 10.07
N LYS A 194 11.50 -11.87 10.93
CA LYS A 194 12.61 -11.03 10.47
C LYS A 194 13.68 -11.78 9.68
N LEU A 195 13.85 -13.08 9.97
CA LEU A 195 14.82 -13.93 9.27
C LEU A 195 14.24 -14.51 7.98
N LEU A 196 12.93 -14.84 8.00
CA LEU A 196 12.27 -15.51 6.89
C LEU A 196 11.73 -14.56 5.83
N SER A 197 11.51 -13.28 6.15
CA SER A 197 10.81 -12.38 5.26
C SER A 197 11.59 -12.10 3.98
N ARG A 198 10.94 -12.37 2.84
CA ARG A 198 11.42 -12.04 1.48
C ARG A 198 10.85 -10.71 0.99
N LEU A 199 9.75 -10.26 1.61
CA LEU A 199 9.10 -8.99 1.34
C LEU A 199 9.43 -8.05 2.51
N ASN A 200 9.88 -6.86 2.20
CA ASN A 200 10.33 -5.91 3.22
C ASN A 200 9.36 -4.76 3.40
N TYR A 201 8.99 -4.07 2.32
CA TYR A 201 8.20 -2.84 2.39
C TYR A 201 8.63 -1.97 3.58
N ASN A 202 9.94 -1.66 3.65
CA ASN A 202 10.54 -0.98 4.81
C ASN A 202 10.16 0.51 4.83
N THR A 203 8.94 0.79 5.25
CA THR A 203 8.38 2.14 5.31
C THR A 203 9.17 3.04 6.25
N LYS A 204 9.54 2.52 7.43
CA LYS A 204 10.24 3.30 8.45
C LYS A 204 11.60 3.82 7.98
N GLU A 205 12.36 3.00 7.27
CA GLU A 205 13.66 3.38 6.72
C GLU A 205 13.50 4.40 5.59
N LYS A 206 12.59 4.11 4.65
CA LYS A 206 12.33 5.00 3.50
C LYS A 206 11.82 6.39 3.89
N LEU A 207 11.10 6.51 5.02
CA LEU A 207 10.67 7.82 5.53
C LEU A 207 11.84 8.75 5.85
N GLN A 208 13.04 8.22 6.07
CA GLN A 208 14.24 9.05 6.30
C GLN A 208 14.68 9.79 5.03
N ASP A 209 14.28 9.33 3.85
CA ASP A 209 14.60 9.97 2.57
C ASP A 209 13.47 10.89 2.08
N VAL A 210 12.30 10.85 2.70
CA VAL A 210 11.15 11.71 2.38
C VAL A 210 11.41 13.14 2.84
N THR A 211 11.24 14.09 1.94
CA THR A 211 11.50 15.52 2.18
C THR A 211 10.25 16.40 2.15
N CYS A 212 9.13 15.86 1.63
CA CYS A 212 7.84 16.57 1.62
C CYS A 212 7.13 16.50 2.99
N PRO A 213 6.13 17.36 3.26
CA PRO A 213 5.27 17.25 4.43
C PRO A 213 4.63 15.88 4.56
N VAL A 214 4.62 15.30 5.78
CA VAL A 214 4.07 13.97 6.07
C VAL A 214 2.92 14.04 7.06
N LEU A 215 1.77 13.47 6.71
CA LEU A 215 0.67 13.22 7.62
C LEU A 215 0.55 11.72 7.88
N ILE A 216 0.65 11.31 9.14
CA ILE A 216 0.40 9.92 9.55
C ILE A 216 -0.94 9.87 10.26
N VAL A 217 -1.82 8.99 9.77
CA VAL A 217 -3.17 8.76 10.27
C VAL A 217 -3.26 7.34 10.79
N HIS A 218 -3.64 7.13 12.06
CA HIS A 218 -3.74 5.79 12.62
C HIS A 218 -4.81 5.74 13.70
N SER A 219 -5.63 4.67 13.70
CA SER A 219 -6.59 4.43 14.76
C SER A 219 -5.91 3.74 15.95
N ARG A 220 -6.30 4.15 17.18
CA ARG A 220 -5.89 3.40 18.39
C ARG A 220 -6.42 1.98 18.41
N ASN A 221 -7.57 1.79 17.81
CA ASN A 221 -8.31 0.53 17.80
C ASN A 221 -8.13 -0.22 16.47
N ASP A 222 -7.06 0.06 15.72
CA ASP A 222 -6.75 -0.70 14.51
C ASP A 222 -6.45 -2.16 14.89
N GLU A 223 -7.33 -3.06 14.47
CA GLU A 223 -7.27 -4.49 14.81
C GLU A 223 -6.26 -5.26 13.93
N ILE A 224 -5.82 -4.66 12.82
CA ILE A 224 -4.93 -5.29 11.84
C ILE A 224 -3.49 -4.81 12.03
N ILE A 225 -3.30 -3.50 12.10
CA ILE A 225 -1.97 -2.91 12.23
C ILE A 225 -1.87 -2.20 13.58
N PRO A 226 -1.14 -2.77 14.56
CA PRO A 226 -1.03 -2.20 15.90
C PRO A 226 -0.61 -0.72 15.87
N TYR A 227 -1.27 0.11 16.66
CA TYR A 227 -1.06 1.57 16.77
C TYR A 227 0.41 1.99 16.94
N LYS A 228 1.22 1.12 17.59
CA LYS A 228 2.65 1.37 17.76
C LYS A 228 3.41 1.59 16.45
N HIS A 229 2.95 0.97 15.34
CA HIS A 229 3.55 1.19 14.02
C HIS A 229 3.39 2.63 13.55
N GLY A 230 2.18 3.19 13.65
CA GLY A 230 1.93 4.59 13.32
C GLY A 230 2.79 5.54 14.16
N ARG A 231 2.93 5.26 15.47
CA ARG A 231 3.78 6.05 16.36
C ARG A 231 5.27 5.95 15.99
N ALA A 232 5.73 4.75 15.62
CA ALA A 232 7.11 4.53 15.20
C ALA A 232 7.42 5.23 13.86
N LEU A 233 6.45 5.23 12.91
CA LEU A 233 6.58 5.97 11.66
C LEU A 233 6.61 7.48 11.89
N TYR A 234 5.75 7.99 12.78
CA TYR A 234 5.77 9.41 13.13
C TYR A 234 7.11 9.84 13.73
N ALA A 235 7.68 8.99 14.60
CA ALA A 235 8.99 9.27 15.16
C ALA A 235 10.11 9.28 14.11
N ALA A 236 10.00 8.44 13.08
CA ALA A 236 11.00 8.32 12.00
C ALA A 236 10.89 9.40 10.92
N ALA A 237 9.68 9.94 10.68
CA ALA A 237 9.46 10.97 9.66
C ALA A 237 10.18 12.28 10.02
N LYS A 238 10.69 12.97 8.99
CA LYS A 238 11.26 14.33 9.12
C LYS A 238 10.18 15.40 9.25
N GLU A 239 10.55 16.56 9.75
CA GLU A 239 9.68 17.75 9.69
C GLU A 239 9.61 18.32 8.26
N PRO A 240 8.45 18.91 7.88
CA PRO A 240 7.24 19.06 8.67
C PRO A 240 6.39 17.79 8.67
N LYS A 241 5.92 17.38 9.85
CA LYS A 241 5.09 16.19 10.02
C LYS A 241 3.93 16.42 10.99
N ARG A 242 2.85 15.67 10.79
CA ARG A 242 1.69 15.66 11.72
C ARG A 242 1.24 14.23 11.96
N PHE A 243 0.67 14.00 13.14
CA PHE A 243 0.02 12.76 13.50
C PHE A 243 -1.46 13.02 13.75
N LEU A 244 -2.34 12.28 13.09
CA LEU A 244 -3.77 12.30 13.31
C LEU A 244 -4.20 10.96 13.92
N GLU A 245 -4.63 11.01 15.16
CA GLU A 245 -5.19 9.84 15.85
C GLU A 245 -6.68 9.74 15.54
N LEU A 246 -7.10 8.59 15.04
CA LEU A 246 -8.51 8.27 14.86
C LEU A 246 -9.02 7.46 16.08
N ARG A 247 -10.32 7.64 16.36
CA ARG A 247 -11.08 6.84 17.34
C ARG A 247 -12.10 6.01 16.56
N GLY A 248 -11.99 4.69 16.66
CA GLY A 248 -12.78 3.73 15.92
C GLY A 248 -11.90 2.79 15.09
N GLY A 249 -12.37 1.56 14.85
CA GLY A 249 -11.72 0.55 14.02
C GLY A 249 -12.21 0.64 12.57
#